data_181695e6c8056eeacc7e905aa06d4b61
#
_entry.id   181695e6c8056eeacc7e905aa06d4b61
#
_cell.length_a   1.000
_cell.length_b   1.000
_cell.length_c   1.000
_cell.angle_alpha   90.00
_cell.angle_beta   90.00
_cell.angle_gamma   90.00
#
_symmetry.space_group_name_H-M   'P 1'
#
loop_
_entity.id
_entity.type
_entity.pdbx_description
1 polymer ?
#
loop_
_entity_poly.entity_id
_entity_poly.type
_entity_poly.pdbx_seq_one_letter_code
_entity_poly.pdbx_strand_id
1 'polypeptide(L)'
;MKLTTRAILALALISIIPASLLAQKTQRGRGSSTATPPQRSAPPTTPTAAAKRGVNLSALDLSLLVDELGVPPQGRAQLAANEESRKEFVRDLREMFALAEEARAAGLAERPDTKLQLDLSRSFVIARRYSKMRQETGATSPEQVASKEEIAAYVKEPGQEQKFQAFMQDYLKSRPQSEQATALTDEARENLRQQWGNIMVSARKGIAAGMDKERATEVILHYQHARLLAGAYFREALNERTKASEAEIDAYLAAHPELDTKGSKAKAEEVLAKLRAGGDFAALAKEHSGDPSNKDRGGDLGWFGRGMMVKPFEDAAFALKPGELSGIVETQFGYHIIKLEERRMQDSPNGQPVEQVHARHILISTGTPGARPQSPRDQARNAVEEAKRVKVIDEIVSRQPGVVVAEDFDANPSPATLKAANAQGASGKPAATTTNAGASTEVKKTGNRTRAGSSRRRRP
;
A
#
# COMPACT_ATOMS: atom_id res chain seq x y z
N MET A 1 -4.29 15.84 -10.63
CA MET A 1 -3.75 14.54 -10.19
C MET A 1 -4.94 13.60 -10.02
N LYS A 2 -5.11 12.62 -10.91
CA LYS A 2 -6.16 11.61 -10.75
C LYS A 2 -5.69 10.65 -9.64
N LEU A 3 -6.38 10.64 -8.51
CA LEU A 3 -6.20 9.59 -7.51
C LEU A 3 -6.61 8.27 -8.16
N THR A 4 -5.68 7.39 -8.41
CA THR A 4 -5.98 6.04 -8.91
C THR A 4 -6.70 5.26 -7.80
N THR A 5 -7.52 4.28 -8.16
CA THR A 5 -8.25 3.41 -7.21
C THR A 5 -7.28 2.71 -6.27
N ARG A 6 -6.05 2.40 -6.72
CA ARG A 6 -4.93 1.94 -5.88
C ARG A 6 -4.59 2.93 -4.76
N ALA A 7 -4.71 4.25 -5.00
CA ALA A 7 -4.53 5.27 -3.95
C ALA A 7 -5.72 5.31 -2.97
N ILE A 8 -6.95 5.02 -3.41
CA ILE A 8 -8.14 4.92 -2.54
C ILE A 8 -8.01 3.69 -1.63
N LEU A 9 -7.64 2.53 -2.18
CA LEU A 9 -7.35 1.33 -1.41
C LEU A 9 -6.11 1.52 -0.50
N ALA A 10 -5.06 2.21 -0.96
CA ALA A 10 -3.89 2.53 -0.17
C ALA A 10 -4.18 3.52 0.97
N LEU A 11 -5.07 4.51 0.77
CA LEU A 11 -5.52 5.42 1.83
C LEU A 11 -6.40 4.71 2.87
N ALA A 12 -7.20 3.73 2.47
CA ALA A 12 -7.90 2.81 3.38
C ALA A 12 -6.95 1.83 4.08
N LEU A 13 -5.69 1.74 3.64
CA LEU A 13 -4.62 0.90 4.20
C LEU A 13 -3.98 1.48 5.48
N ILE A 14 -4.33 2.72 5.89
CA ILE A 14 -3.74 3.34 7.07
C ILE A 14 -4.35 2.74 8.32
N SER A 15 -3.57 1.89 8.97
CA SER A 15 -3.47 1.64 10.40
C SER A 15 -4.69 1.01 11.10
N ILE A 16 -4.58 -0.27 11.36
CA ILE A 16 -5.23 -0.91 12.52
C ILE A 16 -4.74 -0.27 13.85
N ILE A 17 -3.59 0.41 13.83
CA ILE A 17 -3.04 1.17 14.96
C ILE A 17 -3.47 2.63 14.82
N PRO A 18 -4.18 3.21 15.79
CA PRO A 18 -4.61 4.62 15.73
C PRO A 18 -3.41 5.56 15.67
N ALA A 19 -3.49 6.58 14.81
CA ALA A 19 -2.43 7.58 14.58
C ALA A 19 -1.98 8.32 15.86
N SER A 20 -2.74 8.26 16.95
CA SER A 20 -2.39 8.78 18.28
C SER A 20 -1.22 8.07 18.95
N LEU A 21 -0.81 6.89 18.47
CA LEU A 21 0.38 6.16 18.91
C LEU A 21 1.71 6.72 18.36
N LEU A 22 1.65 7.56 17.31
CA LEU A 22 2.85 8.05 16.59
C LEU A 22 3.35 9.42 17.06
N ALA A 23 2.69 10.08 18.00
CA ALA A 23 3.01 11.44 18.43
C ALA A 23 3.69 11.50 19.80
N GLN A 24 4.84 10.85 20.00
CA GLN A 24 5.76 11.22 21.08
C GLN A 24 7.19 11.29 20.54
N LYS A 25 7.77 12.50 20.66
CA LYS A 25 9.15 12.84 20.33
C LYS A 25 10.12 11.96 21.10
N THR A 26 11.00 11.23 20.40
CA THR A 26 12.13 10.54 21.01
C THR A 26 13.43 11.27 20.72
N GLN A 27 14.20 11.53 21.79
CA GLN A 27 15.61 11.94 21.74
C GLN A 27 16.49 10.74 21.37
N ARG A 28 17.58 11.07 20.65
CA ARG A 28 18.52 10.12 20.04
C ARG A 28 19.43 9.41 21.04
N GLY A 29 19.68 8.13 20.81
CA GLY A 29 20.84 7.38 21.31
C GLY A 29 21.24 6.27 20.33
N ARG A 30 22.51 6.23 19.89
CA ARG A 30 23.10 5.24 18.98
C ARG A 30 23.69 4.04 19.72
N GLY A 31 23.48 2.83 19.20
CA GLY A 31 24.25 1.64 19.54
C GLY A 31 24.06 0.55 18.48
N SER A 32 25.17 0.07 17.90
CA SER A 32 25.19 -0.98 16.86
C SER A 32 25.34 -2.36 17.48
N SER A 33 24.60 -3.36 16.98
CA SER A 33 24.88 -4.78 17.23
C SER A 33 24.40 -5.63 16.05
N THR A 34 25.29 -6.51 15.59
CA THR A 34 25.13 -7.46 14.50
C THR A 34 24.43 -8.73 14.99
N ALA A 35 23.36 -9.16 14.32
CA ALA A 35 22.69 -10.44 14.57
C ALA A 35 22.57 -11.27 13.28
N THR A 36 22.92 -12.54 13.39
CA THR A 36 22.92 -13.59 12.36
C THR A 36 21.49 -14.04 12.02
N PRO A 37 21.16 -14.35 10.74
CA PRO A 37 19.82 -14.74 10.35
C PRO A 37 19.52 -16.22 10.64
N PRO A 38 18.26 -16.60 10.95
CA PRO A 38 17.86 -17.99 11.18
C PRO A 38 17.63 -18.78 9.89
N GLN A 39 17.90 -20.08 9.96
CA GLN A 39 17.80 -21.08 8.90
C GLN A 39 16.35 -21.30 8.40
N ARG A 40 16.22 -21.47 7.10
CA ARG A 40 14.97 -21.78 6.38
C ARG A 40 14.56 -23.24 6.56
N SER A 41 13.29 -23.45 6.87
CA SER A 41 12.60 -24.74 6.71
C SER A 41 11.97 -24.84 5.30
N ALA A 42 11.99 -26.04 4.72
CA ALA A 42 11.53 -26.37 3.38
C ALA A 42 10.00 -26.15 3.19
N PRO A 43 9.53 -25.94 1.95
CA PRO A 43 8.11 -25.72 1.68
C PRO A 43 7.29 -27.01 1.87
N PRO A 44 6.05 -26.92 2.36
CA PRO A 44 5.18 -28.07 2.58
C PRO A 44 4.62 -28.62 1.27
N THR A 45 4.57 -29.94 1.22
CA THR A 45 4.01 -30.77 0.16
C THR A 45 2.48 -30.74 0.17
N THR A 46 1.92 -30.72 -1.03
CA THR A 46 0.52 -30.96 -1.49
C THR A 46 -0.65 -30.70 -0.54
N PRO A 47 -1.63 -29.85 -0.93
CA PRO A 47 -2.75 -29.47 -0.07
C PRO A 47 -3.83 -30.56 -0.05
N THR A 48 -4.24 -30.93 1.16
CA THR A 48 -5.47 -31.65 1.46
C THR A 48 -6.65 -30.76 1.12
N ALA A 49 -7.67 -31.31 0.44
CA ALA A 49 -8.87 -30.62 0.01
C ALA A 49 -9.69 -30.09 1.21
N ALA A 50 -9.35 -28.90 1.70
CA ALA A 50 -10.21 -28.14 2.59
C ALA A 50 -11.41 -27.63 1.79
N ALA A 51 -12.61 -27.80 2.33
CA ALA A 51 -13.86 -27.37 1.70
C ALA A 51 -13.77 -25.89 1.29
N LYS A 52 -13.88 -25.63 -0.03
CA LYS A 52 -13.85 -24.29 -0.61
C LYS A 52 -15.04 -23.48 -0.05
N ARG A 53 -14.82 -22.68 0.95
CA ARG A 53 -15.77 -21.65 1.39
C ARG A 53 -15.67 -20.50 0.40
N GLY A 54 -16.62 -20.44 -0.55
CA GLY A 54 -16.69 -19.34 -1.49
C GLY A 54 -16.90 -18.00 -0.78
N VAL A 55 -16.26 -16.95 -1.26
CA VAL A 55 -16.52 -15.56 -0.84
C VAL A 55 -17.56 -15.00 -1.81
N ASN A 56 -18.71 -14.55 -1.27
CA ASN A 56 -19.75 -13.91 -2.07
C ASN A 56 -20.07 -12.54 -1.46
N LEU A 57 -19.70 -11.48 -2.19
CA LEU A 57 -20.00 -10.10 -1.85
C LEU A 57 -21.02 -9.53 -2.81
N SER A 58 -22.21 -9.23 -2.31
CA SER A 58 -23.26 -8.55 -3.05
C SER A 58 -22.95 -7.06 -3.26
N ALA A 59 -23.69 -6.39 -4.14
CA ALA A 59 -23.60 -4.94 -4.31
C ALA A 59 -23.80 -4.18 -3.00
N LEU A 60 -24.71 -4.67 -2.15
CA LEU A 60 -24.96 -4.09 -0.84
C LEU A 60 -23.81 -4.30 0.13
N ASP A 61 -23.10 -5.44 0.07
CA ASP A 61 -21.90 -5.69 0.85
C ASP A 61 -20.75 -4.75 0.45
N LEU A 62 -20.63 -4.44 -0.84
CA LEU A 62 -19.64 -3.47 -1.31
C LEU A 62 -19.96 -2.06 -0.82
N SER A 63 -21.25 -1.67 -0.80
CA SER A 63 -21.69 -0.40 -0.24
C SER A 63 -21.36 -0.31 1.26
N LEU A 64 -21.64 -1.39 2.03
CA LEU A 64 -21.23 -1.49 3.44
C LEU A 64 -19.72 -1.42 3.61
N LEU A 65 -18.96 -2.10 2.75
CA LEU A 65 -17.51 -2.10 2.80
C LEU A 65 -16.93 -0.71 2.60
N VAL A 66 -17.42 0.05 1.61
CA VAL A 66 -16.98 1.43 1.33
C VAL A 66 -17.26 2.35 2.53
N ASP A 67 -18.40 2.18 3.21
CA ASP A 67 -18.73 2.91 4.43
C ASP A 67 -17.80 2.55 5.59
N GLU A 68 -17.63 1.26 5.86
CA GLU A 68 -16.80 0.76 6.96
C GLU A 68 -15.29 1.05 6.78
N LEU A 69 -14.81 1.10 5.54
CA LEU A 69 -13.45 1.51 5.23
C LEU A 69 -13.21 3.01 5.49
N GLY A 70 -14.28 3.79 5.65
CA GLY A 70 -14.18 5.23 5.85
C GLY A 70 -13.60 5.95 4.63
N VAL A 71 -13.98 5.52 3.42
CA VAL A 71 -13.53 6.17 2.18
C VAL A 71 -13.92 7.66 2.22
N PRO A 72 -12.97 8.58 2.01
CA PRO A 72 -13.25 10.02 2.05
C PRO A 72 -14.33 10.44 1.06
N PRO A 73 -15.08 11.54 1.32
CA PRO A 73 -16.15 11.99 0.44
C PRO A 73 -15.74 12.16 -1.03
N GLN A 74 -14.52 12.66 -1.29
CA GLN A 74 -13.97 12.77 -2.65
C GLN A 74 -13.80 11.42 -3.33
N GLY A 75 -13.30 10.41 -2.60
CA GLY A 75 -13.15 9.04 -3.11
C GLY A 75 -14.50 8.40 -3.39
N ARG A 76 -15.49 8.59 -2.51
CA ARG A 76 -16.86 8.10 -2.73
C ARG A 76 -17.50 8.77 -3.95
N ALA A 77 -17.32 10.10 -4.11
CA ALA A 77 -17.80 10.82 -5.27
C ALA A 77 -17.16 10.31 -6.57
N GLN A 78 -15.88 9.99 -6.55
CA GLN A 78 -15.18 9.39 -7.69
C GLN A 78 -15.75 8.02 -8.02
N LEU A 79 -15.91 7.12 -7.04
CA LEU A 79 -16.52 5.82 -7.24
C LEU A 79 -17.96 5.93 -7.74
N ALA A 80 -18.76 6.87 -7.23
CA ALA A 80 -20.13 7.09 -7.67
C ALA A 80 -20.22 7.58 -9.12
N ALA A 81 -19.33 8.49 -9.53
CA ALA A 81 -19.36 9.15 -10.83
C ALA A 81 -18.66 8.34 -11.95
N ASN A 82 -17.76 7.41 -11.62
CA ASN A 82 -16.90 6.75 -12.60
C ASN A 82 -17.03 5.23 -12.53
N GLU A 83 -17.65 4.67 -13.57
CA GLU A 83 -17.85 3.21 -13.72
C GLU A 83 -16.52 2.45 -13.79
N GLU A 84 -15.51 2.99 -14.47
CA GLU A 84 -14.20 2.35 -14.59
C GLU A 84 -13.51 2.27 -13.22
N SER A 85 -13.62 3.30 -12.38
CA SER A 85 -13.11 3.29 -11.01
C SER A 85 -13.81 2.22 -10.15
N ARG A 86 -15.13 2.00 -10.34
CA ARG A 86 -15.85 0.92 -9.65
C ARG A 86 -15.40 -0.44 -10.13
N LYS A 87 -15.25 -0.63 -11.44
CA LYS A 87 -14.74 -1.89 -12.01
C LYS A 87 -13.32 -2.21 -11.51
N GLU A 88 -12.45 -1.20 -11.46
CA GLU A 88 -11.10 -1.35 -10.92
C GLU A 88 -11.14 -1.76 -9.43
N PHE A 89 -11.97 -1.10 -8.62
CA PHE A 89 -12.16 -1.45 -7.21
C PHE A 89 -12.65 -2.90 -7.03
N VAL A 90 -13.64 -3.32 -7.81
CA VAL A 90 -14.17 -4.69 -7.80
C VAL A 90 -13.11 -5.71 -8.23
N ARG A 91 -12.33 -5.41 -9.27
CA ARG A 91 -11.23 -6.25 -9.73
C ARG A 91 -10.19 -6.43 -8.63
N ASP A 92 -9.74 -5.34 -8.01
CA ASP A 92 -8.73 -5.37 -6.95
C ASP A 92 -9.21 -6.19 -5.74
N LEU A 93 -10.50 -6.10 -5.40
CA LEU A 93 -11.09 -6.95 -4.36
C LEU A 93 -11.09 -8.43 -4.76
N ARG A 94 -11.48 -8.75 -6.00
CA ARG A 94 -11.49 -10.14 -6.50
C ARG A 94 -10.09 -10.74 -6.48
N GLU A 95 -9.08 -10.00 -6.92
CA GLU A 95 -7.68 -10.41 -6.86
C GLU A 95 -7.24 -10.67 -5.41
N MET A 96 -7.52 -9.74 -4.51
CA MET A 96 -7.16 -9.87 -3.09
C MET A 96 -7.81 -11.11 -2.45
N PHE A 97 -9.10 -11.35 -2.69
CA PHE A 97 -9.79 -12.52 -2.15
C PHE A 97 -9.27 -13.82 -2.77
N ALA A 98 -8.96 -13.85 -4.06
CA ALA A 98 -8.36 -15.00 -4.71
C ALA A 98 -6.98 -15.35 -4.14
N LEU A 99 -6.13 -14.35 -3.92
CA LEU A 99 -4.83 -14.52 -3.24
C LEU A 99 -5.00 -15.01 -1.80
N ALA A 100 -6.02 -14.55 -1.09
CA ALA A 100 -6.31 -15.00 0.27
C ALA A 100 -6.74 -16.49 0.30
N GLU A 101 -7.49 -16.96 -0.69
CA GLU A 101 -7.82 -18.38 -0.82
C GLU A 101 -6.59 -19.25 -1.13
N GLU A 102 -5.66 -18.76 -1.97
CA GLU A 102 -4.37 -19.41 -2.17
C GLU A 102 -3.54 -19.46 -0.87
N ALA A 103 -3.55 -18.39 -0.08
CA ALA A 103 -2.90 -18.35 1.23
C ALA A 103 -3.49 -19.41 2.19
N ARG A 104 -4.81 -19.56 2.21
CA ARG A 104 -5.49 -20.61 3.00
C ARG A 104 -5.11 -22.00 2.51
N ALA A 105 -5.13 -22.22 1.19
CA ALA A 105 -4.73 -23.48 0.59
C ALA A 105 -3.26 -23.84 0.90
N ALA A 106 -2.39 -22.83 1.01
CA ALA A 106 -1.00 -22.98 1.41
C ALA A 106 -0.80 -23.13 2.94
N GLY A 107 -1.88 -23.16 3.74
CA GLY A 107 -1.81 -23.30 5.20
C GLY A 107 -1.34 -22.07 5.95
N LEU A 108 -1.24 -20.90 5.29
CA LEU A 108 -0.74 -19.67 5.93
C LEU A 108 -1.67 -19.17 7.03
N ALA A 109 -2.98 -19.43 6.91
CA ALA A 109 -3.97 -19.03 7.91
C ALA A 109 -3.81 -19.77 9.25
N GLU A 110 -3.25 -20.97 9.24
CA GLU A 110 -3.10 -21.81 10.43
C GLU A 110 -1.78 -21.59 11.18
N ARG A 111 -0.90 -20.76 10.63
CA ARG A 111 0.35 -20.40 11.32
C ARG A 111 0.06 -19.60 12.58
N PRO A 112 0.78 -19.84 13.68
CA PRO A 112 0.49 -19.20 14.97
C PRO A 112 0.51 -17.68 14.93
N ASP A 113 1.45 -17.07 14.19
CA ASP A 113 1.56 -15.62 14.01
C ASP A 113 0.42 -15.06 13.17
N THR A 114 0.11 -15.69 12.03
CA THR A 114 -1.01 -15.28 11.17
C THR A 114 -2.35 -15.41 11.91
N LYS A 115 -2.54 -16.53 12.63
CA LYS A 115 -3.75 -16.75 13.42
C LYS A 115 -3.93 -15.68 14.50
N LEU A 116 -2.85 -15.34 15.20
CA LEU A 116 -2.88 -14.23 16.15
C LEU A 116 -3.29 -12.92 15.49
N GLN A 117 -2.73 -12.58 14.31
CA GLN A 117 -3.09 -11.36 13.57
C GLN A 117 -4.56 -11.37 13.12
N LEU A 118 -5.10 -12.51 12.70
CA LEU A 118 -6.52 -12.66 12.35
C LEU A 118 -7.43 -12.45 13.57
N ASP A 119 -7.08 -13.04 14.71
CA ASP A 119 -7.83 -12.89 15.98
C ASP A 119 -7.78 -11.45 16.52
N LEU A 120 -6.62 -10.81 16.45
CA LEU A 120 -6.46 -9.39 16.81
C LEU A 120 -7.28 -8.51 15.87
N SER A 121 -7.21 -8.73 14.55
CA SER A 121 -8.00 -8.00 13.55
C SER A 121 -9.51 -8.08 13.87
N ARG A 122 -10.00 -9.27 14.22
CA ARG A 122 -11.40 -9.45 14.65
C ARG A 122 -11.73 -8.59 15.87
N SER A 123 -10.88 -8.61 16.88
CA SER A 123 -11.09 -7.81 18.10
C SER A 123 -11.08 -6.31 17.80
N PHE A 124 -10.15 -5.83 16.96
CA PHE A 124 -10.08 -4.44 16.54
C PHE A 124 -11.34 -3.97 15.79
N VAL A 125 -11.83 -4.76 14.83
CA VAL A 125 -13.03 -4.44 14.06
C VAL A 125 -14.23 -4.29 14.98
N ILE A 126 -14.46 -5.27 15.87
CA ILE A 126 -15.61 -5.26 16.78
C ILE A 126 -15.49 -4.10 17.78
N ALA A 127 -14.30 -3.87 18.35
CA ALA A 127 -14.06 -2.77 19.28
C ALA A 127 -14.33 -1.40 18.65
N ARG A 128 -13.86 -1.20 17.41
CA ARG A 128 -14.08 0.05 16.63
C ARG A 128 -15.57 0.29 16.42
N ARG A 129 -16.31 -0.72 15.97
CA ARG A 129 -17.74 -0.62 15.75
C ARG A 129 -18.51 -0.35 17.05
N TYR A 130 -18.15 -1.06 18.12
CA TYR A 130 -18.72 -0.81 19.45
C TYR A 130 -18.45 0.64 19.91
N SER A 131 -17.22 1.12 19.78
CA SER A 131 -16.86 2.48 20.13
C SER A 131 -17.63 3.52 19.32
N LYS A 132 -17.77 3.30 17.99
CA LYS A 132 -18.58 4.16 17.09
C LYS A 132 -20.03 4.22 17.59
N MET A 133 -20.66 3.07 17.84
CA MET A 133 -22.03 3.00 18.36
C MET A 133 -22.17 3.72 19.71
N ARG A 134 -21.20 3.56 20.60
CA ARG A 134 -21.22 4.25 21.91
C ARG A 134 -21.10 5.76 21.76
N GLN A 135 -20.29 6.26 20.83
CA GLN A 135 -20.20 7.69 20.51
C GLN A 135 -21.51 8.24 19.94
N GLU A 136 -22.15 7.52 19.02
CA GLU A 136 -23.45 7.86 18.46
C GLU A 136 -24.57 7.88 19.53
N THR A 137 -24.42 7.09 20.59
CA THR A 137 -25.35 7.02 21.72
C THR A 137 -24.95 7.88 22.91
N GLY A 138 -23.99 8.79 22.75
CA GLY A 138 -23.65 9.84 23.71
C GLY A 138 -22.38 9.64 24.54
N ALA A 139 -21.56 8.61 24.26
CA ALA A 139 -20.25 8.52 24.90
C ALA A 139 -19.28 9.58 24.32
N THR A 140 -18.73 10.42 25.19
CA THR A 140 -17.84 11.53 24.82
C THR A 140 -16.36 11.25 25.12
N SER A 141 -16.06 10.18 25.86
CA SER A 141 -14.69 9.79 26.20
C SER A 141 -14.46 8.27 26.06
N PRO A 142 -13.20 7.84 25.83
CA PRO A 142 -12.85 6.41 25.80
C PRO A 142 -13.21 5.65 27.07
N GLU A 143 -13.14 6.30 28.24
CA GLU A 143 -13.48 5.70 29.54
C GLU A 143 -14.97 5.35 29.66
N GLN A 144 -15.85 6.06 28.91
CA GLN A 144 -17.28 5.72 28.83
C GLN A 144 -17.54 4.50 27.94
N VAL A 145 -16.56 4.10 27.12
CA VAL A 145 -16.61 2.89 26.31
C VAL A 145 -16.05 1.70 27.09
N ALA A 146 -14.85 1.86 27.68
CA ALA A 146 -14.20 0.88 28.55
C ALA A 146 -13.51 1.61 29.72
N SER A 147 -13.98 1.42 30.96
CA SER A 147 -13.42 2.10 32.12
C SER A 147 -12.04 1.56 32.51
N LYS A 148 -11.26 2.36 33.23
CA LYS A 148 -9.93 1.95 33.71
C LYS A 148 -9.97 0.71 34.58
N GLU A 149 -11.04 0.58 35.41
CA GLU A 149 -11.27 -0.56 36.29
C GLU A 149 -11.55 -1.83 35.48
N GLU A 150 -12.38 -1.74 34.44
CA GLU A 150 -12.67 -2.85 33.53
C GLU A 150 -11.41 -3.32 32.79
N ILE A 151 -10.60 -2.37 32.31
CA ILE A 151 -9.33 -2.67 31.64
C ILE A 151 -8.37 -3.35 32.62
N ALA A 152 -8.21 -2.81 33.82
CA ALA A 152 -7.34 -3.37 34.84
C ALA A 152 -7.79 -4.78 35.30
N ALA A 153 -9.11 -5.02 35.39
CA ALA A 153 -9.66 -6.34 35.68
C ALA A 153 -9.37 -7.32 34.52
N TYR A 154 -9.61 -6.91 33.27
CA TYR A 154 -9.38 -7.74 32.11
C TYR A 154 -7.92 -8.17 31.97
N VAL A 155 -6.99 -7.23 32.14
CA VAL A 155 -5.54 -7.49 32.00
C VAL A 155 -5.05 -8.52 33.03
N LYS A 156 -5.68 -8.59 34.19
CA LYS A 156 -5.36 -9.56 35.26
C LYS A 156 -5.96 -10.96 35.04
N GLU A 157 -6.86 -11.14 34.10
CA GLU A 157 -7.45 -12.45 33.82
C GLU A 157 -6.36 -13.44 33.32
N PRO A 158 -6.48 -14.75 33.65
CA PRO A 158 -5.55 -15.76 33.20
C PRO A 158 -5.36 -15.77 31.66
N GLY A 159 -4.11 -15.83 31.20
CA GLY A 159 -3.76 -15.90 29.78
C GLY A 159 -3.73 -14.54 29.06
N GLN A 160 -4.19 -13.44 29.67
CA GLN A 160 -4.19 -12.14 28.98
C GLN A 160 -2.77 -11.56 28.86
N GLU A 161 -1.90 -11.79 29.82
CA GLU A 161 -0.50 -11.37 29.71
C GLU A 161 0.20 -12.01 28.51
N GLN A 162 -0.01 -13.31 28.25
CA GLN A 162 0.56 -13.99 27.09
C GLN A 162 0.05 -13.38 25.77
N LYS A 163 -1.25 -13.05 25.69
CA LYS A 163 -1.83 -12.38 24.52
C LYS A 163 -1.28 -10.97 24.34
N PHE A 164 -1.10 -10.22 25.42
CA PHE A 164 -0.47 -8.91 25.37
C PHE A 164 0.98 -8.98 24.89
N GLN A 165 1.77 -9.94 25.39
CA GLN A 165 3.15 -10.14 24.93
C GLN A 165 3.21 -10.47 23.44
N ALA A 166 2.31 -11.31 22.94
CA ALA A 166 2.21 -11.62 21.52
C ALA A 166 1.83 -10.38 20.68
N PHE A 167 0.86 -9.60 21.12
CA PHE A 167 0.50 -8.32 20.53
C PHE A 167 1.67 -7.32 20.52
N MET A 168 2.40 -7.22 21.63
CA MET A 168 3.57 -6.34 21.75
C MET A 168 4.68 -6.74 20.79
N GLN A 169 4.95 -8.05 20.63
CA GLN A 169 5.93 -8.53 19.66
C GLN A 169 5.55 -8.18 18.23
N ASP A 170 4.27 -8.31 17.86
CA ASP A 170 3.77 -7.92 16.53
C ASP A 170 3.86 -6.41 16.33
N TYR A 171 3.51 -5.62 17.34
CA TYR A 171 3.68 -4.18 17.35
C TYR A 171 5.15 -3.77 17.11
N LEU A 172 6.11 -4.38 17.81
CA LEU A 172 7.53 -4.09 17.66
C LEU A 172 8.03 -4.40 16.25
N LYS A 173 7.58 -5.50 15.64
CA LYS A 173 7.90 -5.86 14.26
C LYS A 173 7.33 -4.88 13.24
N SER A 174 6.19 -4.25 13.55
CA SER A 174 5.53 -3.28 12.66
C SER A 174 6.16 -1.88 12.69
N ARG A 175 7.06 -1.59 13.64
CA ARG A 175 7.76 -0.31 13.75
C ARG A 175 8.75 -0.12 12.59
N PRO A 176 9.05 1.13 12.20
CA PRO A 176 10.12 1.42 11.25
C PRO A 176 11.43 0.75 11.65
N GLN A 177 12.18 0.25 10.68
CA GLN A 177 13.44 -0.49 10.94
C GLN A 177 14.45 0.31 11.79
N SER A 178 14.46 1.64 11.65
CA SER A 178 15.28 2.55 12.47
C SER A 178 14.89 2.56 13.95
N GLU A 179 13.69 2.13 14.30
CA GLU A 179 13.15 2.12 15.65
C GLU A 179 13.03 0.72 16.27
N GLN A 180 13.15 -0.34 15.46
CA GLN A 180 12.99 -1.72 15.92
C GLN A 180 14.03 -2.13 16.97
N ALA A 181 15.23 -1.56 16.90
CA ALA A 181 16.30 -1.82 17.86
C ALA A 181 16.14 -1.08 19.20
N THR A 182 15.20 -0.11 19.28
CA THR A 182 15.00 0.68 20.49
C THR A 182 13.98 -0.01 21.40
N ALA A 183 14.40 -0.40 22.59
CA ALA A 183 13.52 -0.97 23.60
C ALA A 183 12.43 0.04 24.01
N LEU A 184 11.21 -0.46 24.24
CA LEU A 184 10.14 0.36 24.83
C LEU A 184 10.48 0.67 26.29
N THR A 185 10.24 1.92 26.69
CA THR A 185 10.27 2.30 28.12
C THR A 185 9.12 1.60 28.86
N ASP A 186 9.24 1.46 30.17
CA ASP A 186 8.17 0.85 30.98
C ASP A 186 6.87 1.64 30.89
N GLU A 187 6.94 2.96 30.81
CA GLU A 187 5.78 3.83 30.59
C GLU A 187 5.14 3.58 29.21
N ALA A 188 5.94 3.48 28.15
CA ALA A 188 5.42 3.18 26.80
C ALA A 188 4.79 1.78 26.73
N ARG A 189 5.36 0.80 27.44
CA ARG A 189 4.82 -0.55 27.56
C ARG A 189 3.48 -0.55 28.30
N GLU A 190 3.37 0.19 29.42
CA GLU A 190 2.13 0.28 30.17
C GLU A 190 1.03 1.02 29.37
N ASN A 191 1.38 2.11 28.68
CA ASN A 191 0.45 2.79 27.78
C ASN A 191 -0.06 1.86 26.66
N LEU A 192 0.82 1.05 26.08
CA LEU A 192 0.45 0.04 25.08
C LEU A 192 -0.48 -1.04 25.69
N ARG A 193 -0.24 -1.45 26.95
CA ARG A 193 -1.08 -2.39 27.70
C ARG A 193 -2.49 -1.85 27.93
N GLN A 194 -2.60 -0.59 28.32
CA GLN A 194 -3.88 0.10 28.51
C GLN A 194 -4.66 0.21 27.19
N GLN A 195 -4.00 0.56 26.10
CA GLN A 195 -4.63 0.64 24.79
C GLN A 195 -5.10 -0.74 24.30
N TRP A 196 -4.27 -1.77 24.44
CA TRP A 196 -4.65 -3.14 24.12
C TRP A 196 -5.82 -3.61 24.97
N GLY A 197 -5.78 -3.36 26.28
CA GLY A 197 -6.87 -3.68 27.20
C GLY A 197 -8.19 -2.99 26.85
N ASN A 198 -8.13 -1.71 26.47
CA ASN A 198 -9.30 -0.95 26.01
C ASN A 198 -9.95 -1.62 24.79
N ILE A 199 -9.12 -1.99 23.79
CA ILE A 199 -9.59 -2.68 22.58
C ILE A 199 -10.27 -4.01 22.95
N MET A 200 -9.65 -4.81 23.81
CA MET A 200 -10.15 -6.12 24.15
C MET A 200 -11.45 -6.06 24.98
N VAL A 201 -11.55 -5.11 25.91
CA VAL A 201 -12.78 -4.87 26.69
C VAL A 201 -13.89 -4.37 25.78
N SER A 202 -13.59 -3.42 24.90
CA SER A 202 -14.55 -2.89 23.92
C SER A 202 -15.05 -3.98 22.97
N ALA A 203 -14.16 -4.86 22.48
CA ALA A 203 -14.52 -6.00 21.64
C ALA A 203 -15.43 -6.99 22.40
N ARG A 204 -15.12 -7.31 23.68
CA ARG A 204 -15.95 -8.16 24.53
C ARG A 204 -17.37 -7.59 24.68
N LYS A 205 -17.48 -6.28 24.94
CA LYS A 205 -18.77 -5.58 25.02
C LYS A 205 -19.51 -5.57 23.68
N GLY A 206 -18.80 -5.38 22.59
CA GLY A 206 -19.37 -5.44 21.24
C GLY A 206 -19.91 -6.83 20.91
N ILE A 207 -19.21 -7.90 21.29
CA ILE A 207 -19.71 -9.28 21.14
C ILE A 207 -20.96 -9.50 22.01
N ALA A 208 -20.96 -9.04 23.26
CA ALA A 208 -22.12 -9.12 24.13
C ALA A 208 -23.33 -8.34 23.57
N ALA A 209 -23.08 -7.27 22.82
CA ALA A 209 -24.10 -6.50 22.11
C ALA A 209 -24.53 -7.13 20.77
N GLY A 210 -23.95 -8.27 20.36
CA GLY A 210 -24.30 -8.98 19.12
C GLY A 210 -23.64 -8.41 17.86
N MET A 211 -22.71 -7.46 17.98
CA MET A 211 -22.08 -6.79 16.83
C MET A 211 -21.23 -7.73 15.95
N ASP A 212 -20.75 -8.82 16.51
CA ASP A 212 -20.01 -9.84 15.78
C ASP A 212 -20.87 -10.62 14.77
N LYS A 213 -22.21 -10.50 14.87
CA LYS A 213 -23.20 -11.12 13.99
C LYS A 213 -23.79 -10.16 12.96
N GLU A 214 -23.43 -8.89 13.02
CA GLU A 214 -23.90 -7.88 12.08
C GLU A 214 -23.22 -8.06 10.72
N ARG A 215 -23.99 -7.86 9.63
CA ARG A 215 -23.49 -8.02 8.26
C ARG A 215 -22.29 -7.12 7.96
N ALA A 216 -22.33 -5.86 8.41
CA ALA A 216 -21.22 -4.94 8.24
C ALA A 216 -19.94 -5.42 8.96
N THR A 217 -20.06 -6.04 10.14
CA THR A 217 -18.91 -6.65 10.84
C THR A 217 -18.36 -7.84 10.06
N GLU A 218 -19.22 -8.69 9.54
CA GLU A 218 -18.81 -9.85 8.73
C GLU A 218 -18.08 -9.42 7.46
N VAL A 219 -18.62 -8.46 6.72
CA VAL A 219 -18.05 -7.94 5.48
C VAL A 219 -16.67 -7.32 5.71
N ILE A 220 -16.52 -6.44 6.72
CA ILE A 220 -15.24 -5.82 7.01
C ILE A 220 -14.22 -6.83 7.54
N LEU A 221 -14.64 -7.85 8.28
CA LEU A 221 -13.76 -8.93 8.72
C LEU A 221 -13.28 -9.77 7.55
N HIS A 222 -14.16 -10.14 6.61
CA HIS A 222 -13.77 -10.84 5.39
C HIS A 222 -12.71 -10.06 4.63
N TYR A 223 -12.91 -8.74 4.45
CA TYR A 223 -11.93 -7.86 3.81
C TYR A 223 -10.60 -7.82 4.56
N GLN A 224 -10.61 -7.58 5.88
CA GLN A 224 -9.39 -7.47 6.68
C GLN A 224 -8.60 -8.79 6.71
N HIS A 225 -9.29 -9.91 6.87
CA HIS A 225 -8.67 -11.23 6.85
C HIS A 225 -8.09 -11.56 5.45
N ALA A 226 -8.84 -11.26 4.38
CA ALA A 226 -8.33 -11.45 3.03
C ALA A 226 -7.08 -10.61 2.77
N ARG A 227 -7.07 -9.36 3.20
CA ARG A 227 -5.92 -8.46 3.08
C ARG A 227 -4.68 -9.00 3.81
N LEU A 228 -4.84 -9.48 5.05
CA LEU A 228 -3.75 -10.08 5.82
C LEU A 228 -3.18 -11.32 5.13
N LEU A 229 -4.06 -12.21 4.68
CA LEU A 229 -3.68 -13.46 4.03
C LEU A 229 -3.07 -13.23 2.64
N ALA A 230 -3.67 -12.36 1.82
CA ALA A 230 -3.11 -11.98 0.53
C ALA A 230 -1.72 -11.35 0.68
N GLY A 231 -1.55 -10.47 1.68
CA GLY A 231 -0.25 -9.88 2.01
C GLY A 231 0.79 -10.91 2.45
N ALA A 232 0.40 -11.92 3.23
CA ALA A 232 1.28 -13.02 3.60
C ALA A 232 1.67 -13.86 2.38
N TYR A 233 0.72 -14.23 1.53
CA TYR A 233 0.96 -14.97 0.30
C TYR A 233 1.87 -14.21 -0.67
N PHE A 234 1.65 -12.91 -0.81
CA PHE A 234 2.48 -12.03 -1.64
C PHE A 234 3.95 -12.08 -1.20
N ARG A 235 4.21 -11.92 0.10
CA ARG A 235 5.58 -11.90 0.63
C ARG A 235 6.29 -13.25 0.52
N GLU A 236 5.58 -14.35 0.74
CA GLU A 236 6.19 -15.67 0.95
C GLU A 236 6.18 -16.56 -0.29
N ALA A 237 5.20 -16.40 -1.17
CA ALA A 237 5.02 -17.25 -2.32
C ALA A 237 5.04 -16.49 -3.66
N LEU A 238 4.28 -15.40 -3.77
CA LEU A 238 4.11 -14.70 -5.03
C LEU A 238 5.41 -14.04 -5.50
N ASN A 239 6.14 -13.37 -4.59
CA ASN A 239 7.42 -12.75 -4.94
C ASN A 239 8.44 -13.76 -5.49
N GLU A 240 8.56 -14.94 -4.88
CA GLU A 240 9.49 -15.97 -5.38
C GLU A 240 9.04 -16.53 -6.75
N ARG A 241 7.73 -16.71 -6.97
CA ARG A 241 7.17 -17.17 -8.25
C ARG A 241 7.33 -16.18 -9.37
N THR A 242 7.38 -14.89 -9.06
CA THR A 242 7.42 -13.81 -10.05
C THR A 242 8.79 -13.19 -10.22
N LYS A 243 9.79 -13.64 -9.48
CA LYS A 243 11.16 -13.17 -9.56
C LYS A 243 11.72 -13.31 -10.98
N ALA A 244 12.33 -12.25 -11.47
CA ALA A 244 12.98 -12.25 -12.77
C ALA A 244 14.32 -13.00 -12.70
N SER A 245 14.58 -13.87 -13.67
CA SER A 245 15.91 -14.43 -13.90
C SER A 245 16.79 -13.44 -14.68
N GLU A 246 18.09 -13.58 -14.55
CA GLU A 246 19.03 -12.73 -15.31
C GLU A 246 18.83 -12.88 -16.83
N ALA A 247 18.49 -14.08 -17.32
CA ALA A 247 18.20 -14.31 -18.74
C ALA A 247 16.94 -13.57 -19.21
N GLU A 248 15.89 -13.51 -18.37
CA GLU A 248 14.67 -12.73 -18.68
C GLU A 248 14.95 -11.22 -18.70
N ILE A 249 15.80 -10.75 -17.78
CA ILE A 249 16.22 -9.34 -17.72
C ILE A 249 17.02 -8.99 -18.99
N ASP A 250 17.98 -9.83 -19.38
CA ASP A 250 18.78 -9.62 -20.58
C ASP A 250 17.93 -9.66 -21.86
N ALA A 251 16.98 -10.60 -21.95
CA ALA A 251 16.04 -10.67 -23.06
C ALA A 251 15.14 -9.42 -23.14
N TYR A 252 14.68 -8.91 -21.99
CA TYR A 252 13.89 -7.69 -21.93
C TYR A 252 14.70 -6.48 -22.41
N LEU A 253 15.94 -6.33 -21.94
CA LEU A 253 16.84 -5.25 -22.38
C LEU A 253 17.15 -5.32 -23.88
N ALA A 254 17.32 -6.53 -24.42
CA ALA A 254 17.52 -6.71 -25.86
C ALA A 254 16.28 -6.30 -26.71
N ALA A 255 15.07 -6.51 -26.15
CA ALA A 255 13.82 -6.12 -26.79
C ALA A 255 13.49 -4.63 -26.62
N HIS A 256 14.14 -3.94 -25.67
CA HIS A 256 13.91 -2.54 -25.30
C HIS A 256 15.18 -1.70 -25.43
N PRO A 257 15.65 -1.45 -26.69
CA PRO A 257 16.90 -0.70 -26.93
C PRO A 257 16.84 0.75 -26.41
N GLU A 258 15.67 1.31 -26.16
CA GLU A 258 15.48 2.61 -25.53
C GLU A 258 16.01 2.66 -24.09
N LEU A 259 16.16 1.52 -23.44
CA LEU A 259 16.77 1.38 -22.12
C LEU A 259 18.30 1.22 -22.20
N ASP A 260 18.86 1.07 -23.41
CA ASP A 260 20.30 0.89 -23.60
C ASP A 260 21.04 2.20 -23.24
N THR A 261 21.90 2.11 -22.24
CA THR A 261 22.71 3.23 -21.75
C THR A 261 23.94 3.51 -22.60
N LYS A 262 24.22 2.73 -23.67
CA LYS A 262 25.39 2.95 -24.53
C LYS A 262 25.40 4.35 -25.12
N GLY A 263 24.26 4.85 -25.58
CA GLY A 263 24.10 6.23 -26.03
C GLY A 263 24.40 7.26 -24.95
N SER A 264 23.93 7.03 -23.73
CA SER A 264 24.21 7.89 -22.58
C SER A 264 25.67 7.84 -22.16
N LYS A 265 26.29 6.66 -22.21
CA LYS A 265 27.72 6.50 -21.93
C LYS A 265 28.58 7.22 -22.97
N ALA A 266 28.29 7.01 -24.24
CA ALA A 266 28.98 7.72 -25.34
C ALA A 266 28.85 9.25 -25.22
N LYS A 267 27.66 9.73 -24.80
CA LYS A 267 27.43 11.16 -24.54
C LYS A 267 28.25 11.64 -23.34
N ALA A 268 28.37 10.87 -22.27
CA ALA A 268 29.22 11.19 -21.13
C ALA A 268 30.71 11.24 -21.52
N GLU A 269 31.16 10.31 -22.38
CA GLU A 269 32.53 10.29 -22.94
C GLU A 269 32.79 11.52 -23.81
N GLU A 270 31.84 11.93 -24.65
CA GLU A 270 31.94 13.17 -25.42
C GLU A 270 32.09 14.41 -24.54
N VAL A 271 31.21 14.53 -23.51
CA VAL A 271 31.26 15.67 -22.57
C VAL A 271 32.57 15.69 -21.78
N LEU A 272 33.03 14.51 -21.32
CA LEU A 272 34.31 14.39 -20.62
C LEU A 272 35.49 14.80 -21.55
N ALA A 273 35.47 14.42 -22.81
CA ALA A 273 36.49 14.83 -23.78
C ALA A 273 36.50 16.35 -23.99
N LYS A 274 35.33 17.00 -24.08
CA LYS A 274 35.23 18.48 -24.17
C LYS A 274 35.80 19.15 -22.92
N LEU A 275 35.51 18.62 -21.72
CA LEU A 275 36.05 19.14 -20.44
C LEU A 275 37.59 19.01 -20.39
N ARG A 276 38.13 17.86 -20.80
CA ARG A 276 39.58 17.64 -20.86
C ARG A 276 40.31 18.54 -21.88
N ALA A 277 39.58 18.94 -22.91
CA ALA A 277 40.07 19.91 -23.92
C ALA A 277 39.97 21.38 -23.43
N GLY A 278 39.58 21.62 -22.17
CA GLY A 278 39.50 22.96 -21.56
C GLY A 278 38.13 23.62 -21.69
N GLY A 279 37.08 22.87 -22.03
CA GLY A 279 35.71 23.38 -22.08
C GLY A 279 35.22 23.87 -20.69
N ASP A 280 34.38 24.91 -20.71
CA ASP A 280 33.81 25.45 -19.47
C ASP A 280 32.82 24.47 -18.82
N PHE A 281 33.12 24.08 -17.59
CA PHE A 281 32.33 23.08 -16.87
C PHE A 281 30.88 23.53 -16.62
N ALA A 282 30.69 24.80 -16.25
CA ALA A 282 29.37 25.33 -15.93
C ALA A 282 28.51 25.45 -17.19
N ALA A 283 29.08 25.83 -18.31
CA ALA A 283 28.38 25.87 -19.60
C ALA A 283 27.95 24.46 -20.04
N LEU A 284 28.86 23.47 -20.00
CA LEU A 284 28.57 22.08 -20.34
C LEU A 284 27.56 21.43 -19.37
N ALA A 285 27.59 21.80 -18.09
CA ALA A 285 26.57 21.35 -17.13
C ALA A 285 25.18 21.89 -17.48
N LYS A 286 25.08 23.21 -17.83
CA LYS A 286 23.82 23.81 -18.25
C LYS A 286 23.27 23.18 -19.55
N GLU A 287 24.14 22.81 -20.46
CA GLU A 287 23.75 22.20 -21.74
C GLU A 287 23.35 20.72 -21.57
N HIS A 288 24.17 19.95 -20.88
CA HIS A 288 24.12 18.48 -20.94
C HIS A 288 23.61 17.81 -19.64
N SER A 289 23.63 18.48 -18.47
CA SER A 289 23.25 17.84 -17.23
C SER A 289 21.74 17.53 -17.17
N GLY A 290 21.42 16.30 -16.79
CA GLY A 290 20.06 15.85 -16.50
C GLY A 290 19.62 16.09 -15.05
N ASP A 291 20.45 16.73 -14.21
CA ASP A 291 20.07 17.04 -12.84
C ASP A 291 19.42 18.43 -12.73
N PRO A 292 18.09 18.52 -12.60
CA PRO A 292 17.38 19.80 -12.57
C PRO A 292 17.70 20.62 -11.30
N SER A 293 18.23 20.01 -10.26
CA SER A 293 18.48 20.67 -8.97
C SER A 293 19.65 21.62 -9.02
N ASN A 294 20.64 21.39 -9.89
CA ASN A 294 21.86 22.17 -9.97
C ASN A 294 22.33 22.52 -11.38
N LYS A 295 21.67 21.99 -12.42
CA LYS A 295 21.99 22.27 -13.82
C LYS A 295 22.17 23.77 -14.10
N ASP A 296 21.23 24.61 -13.69
CA ASP A 296 21.24 26.05 -13.95
C ASP A 296 22.32 26.79 -13.16
N ARG A 297 22.83 26.16 -12.09
CA ARG A 297 23.97 26.65 -11.30
C ARG A 297 25.32 26.10 -11.79
N GLY A 298 25.34 25.55 -13.02
CA GLY A 298 26.56 24.97 -13.60
C GLY A 298 27.01 23.68 -12.90
N GLY A 299 26.07 22.90 -12.39
CA GLY A 299 26.31 21.63 -11.74
C GLY A 299 26.78 21.72 -10.28
N ASP A 300 26.70 22.89 -9.66
CA ASP A 300 27.21 23.14 -8.30
C ASP A 300 26.39 22.42 -7.24
N LEU A 301 27.02 21.51 -6.48
CA LEU A 301 26.43 20.72 -5.41
C LEU A 301 26.61 21.36 -4.02
N GLY A 302 27.47 22.39 -3.91
CA GLY A 302 27.88 22.95 -2.65
C GLY A 302 28.77 21.98 -1.84
N TRP A 303 28.88 22.25 -0.53
CA TRP A 303 29.67 21.46 0.41
C TRP A 303 28.88 20.23 0.90
N PHE A 304 29.50 19.06 0.86
CA PHE A 304 28.93 17.83 1.41
C PHE A 304 30.01 16.96 2.09
N GLY A 305 29.56 16.21 3.10
CA GLY A 305 30.37 15.22 3.81
C GLY A 305 30.06 13.79 3.36
N ARG A 306 30.82 12.83 3.89
CA ARG A 306 30.55 11.40 3.63
C ARG A 306 29.18 10.97 4.16
N GLY A 307 28.52 10.05 3.46
CA GLY A 307 27.17 9.55 3.75
C GLY A 307 26.05 10.43 3.21
N MET A 308 26.36 11.53 2.48
CA MET A 308 25.36 12.42 1.89
C MET A 308 25.06 12.09 0.43
N MET A 309 25.98 11.41 -0.27
CA MET A 309 25.83 11.03 -1.67
C MET A 309 25.80 9.52 -1.83
N VAL A 310 25.36 9.02 -3.00
CA VAL A 310 25.46 7.59 -3.31
C VAL A 310 26.91 7.16 -3.37
N LYS A 311 27.19 5.94 -2.88
CA LYS A 311 28.55 5.49 -2.62
C LYS A 311 29.52 5.61 -3.80
N PRO A 312 29.19 5.21 -5.04
CA PRO A 312 30.14 5.36 -6.16
C PRO A 312 30.49 6.81 -6.45
N PHE A 313 29.53 7.74 -6.32
CA PHE A 313 29.75 9.17 -6.49
C PHE A 313 30.62 9.73 -5.38
N GLU A 314 30.31 9.38 -4.13
CA GLU A 314 31.06 9.81 -2.96
C GLU A 314 32.53 9.37 -3.02
N ASP A 315 32.74 8.07 -3.26
CA ASP A 315 34.10 7.51 -3.35
C ASP A 315 34.92 8.23 -4.43
N ALA A 316 34.33 8.52 -5.59
CA ALA A 316 35.00 9.25 -6.65
C ALA A 316 35.29 10.70 -6.26
N ALA A 317 34.32 11.44 -5.71
CA ALA A 317 34.49 12.84 -5.31
C ALA A 317 35.57 13.01 -4.23
N PHE A 318 35.60 12.13 -3.25
CA PHE A 318 36.59 12.17 -2.16
C PHE A 318 37.98 11.65 -2.58
N ALA A 319 38.11 10.96 -3.72
CA ALA A 319 39.39 10.55 -4.27
C ALA A 319 40.10 11.67 -5.07
N LEU A 320 39.34 12.67 -5.56
CA LEU A 320 39.87 13.76 -6.38
C LEU A 320 40.66 14.77 -5.56
N LYS A 321 41.61 15.46 -6.19
CA LYS A 321 42.27 16.66 -5.66
C LYS A 321 41.52 17.93 -6.10
N PRO A 322 41.60 19.05 -5.35
CA PRO A 322 41.02 20.32 -5.81
C PRO A 322 41.47 20.68 -7.24
N GLY A 323 40.50 21.03 -8.08
CA GLY A 323 40.68 21.31 -9.51
C GLY A 323 40.63 20.08 -10.42
N GLU A 324 40.64 18.86 -9.89
CA GLU A 324 40.67 17.60 -10.67
C GLU A 324 39.30 17.19 -11.17
N LEU A 325 39.27 16.59 -12.39
CA LEU A 325 38.11 15.97 -13.00
C LEU A 325 38.16 14.46 -12.78
N SER A 326 36.99 13.86 -12.46
CA SER A 326 36.85 12.40 -12.43
C SER A 326 36.90 11.78 -13.86
N GLY A 327 37.01 10.48 -13.91
CA GLY A 327 36.51 9.71 -15.04
C GLY A 327 34.96 9.71 -15.06
N ILE A 328 34.37 8.85 -15.89
CA ILE A 328 32.95 8.61 -15.86
C ILE A 328 32.63 7.74 -14.63
N VAL A 329 31.75 8.24 -13.78
CA VAL A 329 31.28 7.54 -12.58
C VAL A 329 29.86 7.07 -12.82
N GLU A 330 29.67 5.75 -12.84
CA GLU A 330 28.35 5.16 -13.02
C GLU A 330 27.62 5.04 -11.70
N THR A 331 26.35 5.46 -11.66
CA THR A 331 25.45 5.32 -10.52
C THR A 331 24.05 4.93 -11.02
N GLN A 332 23.14 4.66 -10.08
CA GLN A 332 21.73 4.43 -10.41
C GLN A 332 21.02 5.61 -11.13
N PHE A 333 21.61 6.82 -11.12
CA PHE A 333 21.07 8.02 -11.79
C PHE A 333 21.54 8.14 -13.24
N GLY A 334 22.64 7.48 -13.60
CA GLY A 334 23.30 7.56 -14.88
C GLY A 334 24.81 7.74 -14.71
N TYR A 335 25.39 8.42 -15.69
CA TYR A 335 26.83 8.67 -15.77
C TYR A 335 27.16 10.09 -15.29
N HIS A 336 28.01 10.18 -14.28
CA HIS A 336 28.47 11.46 -13.72
C HIS A 336 29.88 11.77 -14.16
N ILE A 337 30.12 13.06 -14.38
CA ILE A 337 31.47 13.66 -14.45
C ILE A 337 31.55 14.64 -13.29
N ILE A 338 32.53 14.47 -12.43
CA ILE A 338 32.68 15.23 -11.18
C ILE A 338 33.92 16.09 -11.28
N LYS A 339 33.82 17.36 -10.86
CA LYS A 339 34.95 18.25 -10.64
C LYS A 339 35.00 18.63 -9.19
N LEU A 340 36.13 18.36 -8.53
CA LEU A 340 36.35 18.84 -7.17
C LEU A 340 36.81 20.28 -7.22
N GLU A 341 36.10 21.20 -6.57
CA GLU A 341 36.48 22.59 -6.47
C GLU A 341 37.37 22.81 -5.24
N GLU A 342 36.92 22.40 -4.07
CA GLU A 342 37.58 22.64 -2.79
C GLU A 342 37.39 21.47 -1.81
N ARG A 343 38.25 21.45 -0.79
CA ARG A 343 38.23 20.48 0.32
C ARG A 343 38.48 21.18 1.62
N ARG A 344 37.77 20.84 2.69
CA ARG A 344 37.95 21.39 4.02
C ARG A 344 37.68 20.37 5.12
N MET A 345 38.23 20.67 6.30
CA MET A 345 37.80 20.07 7.56
C MET A 345 36.76 20.97 8.21
N GLN A 346 35.61 20.43 8.60
CA GLN A 346 34.52 21.15 9.28
C GLN A 346 34.26 20.49 10.62
N ASP A 347 34.19 21.28 11.68
CA ASP A 347 33.84 20.75 13.00
C ASP A 347 32.35 20.25 12.97
N SER A 348 32.16 19.00 13.36
CA SER A 348 30.80 18.45 13.51
C SER A 348 30.21 18.92 14.85
N PRO A 349 28.88 18.84 15.01
CA PRO A 349 28.22 19.17 16.29
C PRO A 349 28.75 18.38 17.50
N ASN A 350 29.47 17.27 17.25
CA ASN A 350 30.08 16.42 18.28
C ASN A 350 31.55 16.79 18.55
N GLY A 351 32.03 17.91 17.99
CA GLY A 351 33.42 18.39 18.18
C GLY A 351 34.49 17.59 17.43
N GLN A 352 34.10 16.65 16.57
CA GLN A 352 35.06 15.90 15.74
C GLN A 352 35.14 16.51 14.34
N PRO A 353 36.35 16.82 13.82
CA PRO A 353 36.48 17.34 12.47
C PRO A 353 36.08 16.29 11.44
N VAL A 354 35.16 16.65 10.53
CA VAL A 354 34.74 15.85 9.41
C VAL A 354 35.19 16.46 8.09
N GLU A 355 35.68 15.63 7.20
CA GLU A 355 36.08 16.05 5.87
C GLU A 355 34.84 16.38 5.03
N GLN A 356 34.87 17.56 4.38
CA GLN A 356 33.88 18.01 3.41
C GLN A 356 34.54 18.39 2.10
N VAL A 357 33.81 18.17 1.02
CA VAL A 357 34.21 18.54 -0.34
C VAL A 357 33.17 19.43 -0.97
N HIS A 358 33.62 20.43 -1.75
CA HIS A 358 32.80 21.23 -2.63
C HIS A 358 33.04 20.75 -4.07
N ALA A 359 32.00 20.27 -4.72
CA ALA A 359 32.12 19.71 -6.07
C ALA A 359 31.03 20.20 -7.00
N ARG A 360 31.36 20.14 -8.27
CA ARG A 360 30.40 20.26 -9.38
C ARG A 360 30.23 18.91 -10.05
N HIS A 361 29.05 18.67 -10.63
CA HIS A 361 28.86 17.50 -11.47
C HIS A 361 28.05 17.77 -12.73
N ILE A 362 28.22 16.90 -13.73
CA ILE A 362 27.36 16.78 -14.90
C ILE A 362 26.80 15.38 -14.87
N LEU A 363 25.47 15.26 -14.84
CA LEU A 363 24.76 13.98 -14.91
C LEU A 363 24.23 13.75 -16.32
N ILE A 364 24.70 12.72 -17.00
CA ILE A 364 24.03 12.19 -18.19
C ILE A 364 23.07 11.13 -17.70
N SER A 365 21.81 11.53 -17.57
CA SER A 365 20.75 10.68 -17.00
C SER A 365 20.43 9.49 -17.91
N THR A 366 20.17 8.34 -17.29
CA THR A 366 19.71 7.11 -17.97
C THR A 366 18.25 6.80 -17.71
N GLY A 367 17.53 7.69 -17.04
CA GLY A 367 16.14 7.49 -16.62
C GLY A 367 15.18 8.61 -17.05
N THR A 368 13.89 8.37 -16.88
CA THR A 368 12.83 9.35 -17.15
C THR A 368 12.93 10.51 -16.16
N PRO A 369 12.91 11.77 -16.60
CA PRO A 369 12.92 12.93 -15.70
C PRO A 369 11.78 12.87 -14.68
N GLY A 370 12.09 12.99 -13.38
CA GLY A 370 11.13 13.02 -12.28
C GLY A 370 10.74 11.65 -11.72
N ALA A 371 11.18 10.53 -12.27
CA ALA A 371 11.06 9.21 -11.67
C ALA A 371 12.21 8.97 -10.66
N ARG A 372 11.97 8.09 -9.66
CA ARG A 372 13.09 7.59 -8.85
C ARG A 372 14.10 6.95 -9.79
N PRO A 373 15.38 7.35 -9.72
CA PRO A 373 16.39 6.81 -10.60
C PRO A 373 16.55 5.31 -10.39
N GLN A 374 16.45 4.55 -11.45
CA GLN A 374 16.65 3.11 -11.46
C GLN A 374 17.63 2.77 -12.61
N SER A 375 18.53 1.83 -12.37
CA SER A 375 19.36 1.33 -13.45
C SER A 375 18.49 0.67 -14.53
N PRO A 376 18.91 0.63 -15.81
CA PRO A 376 18.20 -0.11 -16.83
C PRO A 376 17.89 -1.55 -16.47
N ARG A 377 18.82 -2.22 -15.78
CA ARG A 377 18.60 -3.59 -15.29
C ARG A 377 17.50 -3.66 -14.22
N ASP A 378 17.42 -2.66 -13.34
CA ASP A 378 16.35 -2.60 -12.34
C ASP A 378 14.99 -2.27 -12.97
N GLN A 379 14.97 -1.40 -13.99
CA GLN A 379 13.77 -1.12 -14.78
C GLN A 379 13.29 -2.38 -15.50
N ALA A 380 14.19 -3.09 -16.18
CA ALA A 380 13.90 -4.36 -16.85
C ALA A 380 13.43 -5.42 -15.87
N ARG A 381 14.10 -5.58 -14.71
CA ARG A 381 13.70 -6.50 -13.65
C ARG A 381 12.28 -6.20 -13.18
N ASN A 382 12.00 -4.95 -12.84
CA ASN A 382 10.67 -4.55 -12.36
C ASN A 382 9.59 -4.79 -13.42
N ALA A 383 9.87 -4.51 -14.67
CA ALA A 383 8.92 -4.73 -15.78
C ALA A 383 8.64 -6.23 -16.00
N VAL A 384 9.67 -7.08 -15.98
CA VAL A 384 9.54 -8.54 -16.10
C VAL A 384 8.78 -9.11 -14.91
N GLU A 385 9.14 -8.71 -13.68
CA GLU A 385 8.48 -9.18 -12.46
C GLU A 385 7.01 -8.75 -12.41
N GLU A 386 6.70 -7.53 -12.84
CA GLU A 386 5.32 -7.04 -12.92
C GLU A 386 4.50 -7.82 -13.96
N ALA A 387 5.04 -8.06 -15.14
CA ALA A 387 4.37 -8.86 -16.17
C ALA A 387 4.10 -10.30 -15.69
N LYS A 388 5.08 -10.94 -15.03
CA LYS A 388 4.92 -12.25 -14.41
C LYS A 388 3.88 -12.22 -13.30
N ARG A 389 3.84 -11.15 -12.50
CA ARG A 389 2.89 -10.98 -11.39
C ARG A 389 1.46 -10.90 -11.90
N VAL A 390 1.21 -10.06 -12.91
CA VAL A 390 -0.11 -9.96 -13.54
C VAL A 390 -0.56 -11.33 -14.02
N LYS A 391 0.27 -12.04 -14.79
CA LYS A 391 -0.04 -13.37 -15.30
C LYS A 391 -0.36 -14.39 -14.20
N VAL A 392 0.45 -14.41 -13.14
CA VAL A 392 0.24 -15.36 -12.02
C VAL A 392 -1.03 -15.01 -11.24
N ILE A 393 -1.34 -13.72 -11.05
CA ILE A 393 -2.59 -13.30 -10.40
C ILE A 393 -3.79 -13.68 -11.25
N ASP A 394 -3.78 -13.46 -12.56
CA ASP A 394 -4.85 -13.85 -13.47
C ASP A 394 -5.08 -15.38 -13.45
N GLU A 395 -4.02 -16.18 -13.42
CA GLU A 395 -4.10 -17.64 -13.25
C GLU A 395 -4.74 -18.02 -11.91
N ILE A 396 -4.41 -17.32 -10.82
CA ILE A 396 -4.99 -17.54 -9.50
C ILE A 396 -6.46 -17.18 -9.50
N VAL A 397 -6.83 -16.00 -9.99
CA VAL A 397 -8.24 -15.55 -10.07
C VAL A 397 -9.08 -16.53 -10.89
N SER A 398 -8.57 -16.99 -12.02
CA SER A 398 -9.30 -17.95 -12.88
C SER A 398 -9.54 -19.30 -12.20
N ARG A 399 -8.66 -19.73 -11.29
CA ARG A 399 -8.78 -20.97 -10.51
C ARG A 399 -9.69 -20.86 -9.29
N GLN A 400 -10.14 -19.65 -8.94
CA GLN A 400 -10.97 -19.37 -7.75
C GLN A 400 -12.39 -18.92 -8.13
N PRO A 401 -13.20 -19.75 -8.82
CA PRO A 401 -14.54 -19.38 -9.25
C PRO A 401 -15.52 -19.20 -8.06
N GLY A 402 -15.13 -19.64 -6.87
CA GLY A 402 -15.88 -19.41 -5.62
C GLY A 402 -15.73 -18.00 -5.05
N VAL A 403 -14.83 -17.16 -5.62
CA VAL A 403 -14.71 -15.74 -5.25
C VAL A 403 -15.63 -14.93 -6.16
N VAL A 404 -16.83 -14.65 -5.66
CA VAL A 404 -17.85 -13.86 -6.35
C VAL A 404 -17.92 -12.49 -5.71
N VAL A 405 -17.68 -11.44 -6.50
CA VAL A 405 -17.82 -10.03 -6.10
C VAL A 405 -18.75 -9.38 -7.10
N ALA A 406 -19.77 -8.67 -6.62
CA ALA A 406 -20.71 -7.96 -7.49
C ALA A 406 -19.95 -7.00 -8.42
N GLU A 407 -20.41 -6.87 -9.66
CA GLU A 407 -19.72 -6.09 -10.69
C GLU A 407 -19.94 -4.58 -10.53
N ASP A 408 -21.03 -4.19 -9.87
CA ASP A 408 -21.37 -2.79 -9.59
C ASP A 408 -22.04 -2.64 -8.23
N PHE A 409 -22.00 -1.42 -7.66
CA PHE A 409 -22.55 -1.10 -6.34
C PHE A 409 -22.79 0.39 -6.17
N ASP A 410 -23.63 0.77 -5.18
CA ASP A 410 -23.81 2.16 -4.77
C ASP A 410 -22.66 2.60 -3.82
N ALA A 411 -21.83 3.52 -4.27
CA ALA A 411 -20.73 4.07 -3.48
C ALA A 411 -21.19 5.14 -2.45
N ASN A 412 -22.45 5.62 -2.55
CA ASN A 412 -23.05 6.64 -1.68
C ASN A 412 -24.41 6.20 -1.12
N PRO A 413 -24.51 5.02 -0.47
CA PRO A 413 -25.78 4.52 0.00
C PRO A 413 -26.37 5.43 1.09
N SER A 414 -27.71 5.52 1.11
CA SER A 414 -28.39 6.25 2.18
C SER A 414 -28.18 5.57 3.55
N PRO A 415 -28.22 6.32 4.67
CA PRO A 415 -28.16 5.74 6.02
C PRO A 415 -29.25 4.66 6.25
N ALA A 416 -30.43 4.83 5.63
CA ALA A 416 -31.51 3.86 5.70
C ALA A 416 -31.14 2.55 4.98
N THR A 417 -30.48 2.65 3.81
CA THR A 417 -29.96 1.49 3.05
C THR A 417 -28.94 0.72 3.85
N LEU A 418 -27.96 1.43 4.45
CA LEU A 418 -26.91 0.80 5.30
C LEU A 418 -27.51 0.12 6.53
N LYS A 419 -28.49 0.75 7.19
CA LYS A 419 -29.18 0.16 8.35
C LYS A 419 -29.95 -1.10 7.96
N ALA A 420 -30.67 -1.08 6.83
CA ALA A 420 -31.38 -2.25 6.33
C ALA A 420 -30.43 -3.39 5.97
N ALA A 421 -29.32 -3.08 5.31
CA ALA A 421 -28.28 -4.04 4.96
C ALA A 421 -27.70 -4.73 6.20
N ASN A 422 -27.39 -3.96 7.23
CA ASN A 422 -26.82 -4.48 8.46
C ASN A 422 -27.81 -5.41 9.21
N ALA A 423 -29.11 -5.12 9.13
CA ALA A 423 -30.15 -5.96 9.72
C ALA A 423 -30.34 -7.31 9.02
N GLN A 424 -30.05 -7.40 7.72
CA GLN A 424 -30.18 -8.65 6.94
C GLN A 424 -29.17 -9.72 7.36
N GLY A 425 -27.98 -9.35 7.86
CA GLY A 425 -26.97 -10.28 8.36
C GLY A 425 -27.42 -11.09 9.57
N ALA A 426 -28.30 -10.55 10.40
CA ALA A 426 -28.84 -11.22 11.58
C ALA A 426 -29.79 -12.38 11.27
N SER A 427 -30.29 -12.51 10.02
CA SER A 427 -31.30 -13.49 9.64
C SER A 427 -30.79 -14.69 8.79
N GLY A 428 -29.50 -14.74 8.45
CA GLY A 428 -28.86 -15.93 7.83
C GLY A 428 -29.38 -16.32 6.42
N LYS A 429 -30.14 -15.46 5.74
CA LYS A 429 -30.66 -15.73 4.40
C LYS A 429 -29.93 -14.89 3.34
N PRO A 430 -29.36 -15.50 2.28
CA PRO A 430 -28.79 -14.73 1.18
C PRO A 430 -29.88 -13.87 0.52
N ALA A 431 -29.59 -12.57 0.32
CA ALA A 431 -30.48 -11.67 -0.38
C ALA A 431 -30.74 -12.20 -1.80
N ALA A 432 -32.02 -12.44 -2.13
CA ALA A 432 -32.42 -12.74 -3.47
C ALA A 432 -32.05 -11.57 -4.39
N THR A 433 -31.35 -11.86 -5.47
CA THR A 433 -30.99 -10.92 -6.53
C THR A 433 -32.24 -10.29 -7.10
N THR A 434 -32.62 -9.11 -6.69
CA THR A 434 -33.62 -8.30 -7.39
C THR A 434 -32.96 -7.73 -8.63
N THR A 435 -33.00 -8.46 -9.72
CA THR A 435 -32.81 -7.91 -11.06
C THR A 435 -33.90 -6.88 -11.28
N ASN A 436 -33.51 -5.63 -11.33
CA ASN A 436 -34.37 -4.52 -11.73
C ASN A 436 -34.59 -4.65 -13.26
N ALA A 437 -35.55 -5.52 -13.64
CA ALA A 437 -36.03 -5.58 -15.01
C ALA A 437 -36.90 -4.37 -15.26
N GLY A 438 -36.54 -3.63 -16.30
CA GLY A 438 -37.03 -2.33 -16.73
C GLY A 438 -38.52 -2.09 -16.55
N ALA A 439 -38.85 -0.96 -16.01
CA ALA A 439 -40.14 -0.34 -16.10
C ALA A 439 -40.36 0.13 -17.54
N SER A 440 -40.93 -0.75 -18.38
CA SER A 440 -41.58 -0.36 -19.64
C SER A 440 -42.85 0.40 -19.29
N THR A 441 -42.89 1.66 -19.57
CA THR A 441 -44.09 2.50 -19.54
C THR A 441 -45.06 2.02 -20.62
N GLU A 442 -46.06 1.27 -20.21
CA GLU A 442 -47.17 0.89 -21.03
C GLU A 442 -48.11 2.09 -21.23
N VAL A 443 -48.09 2.68 -22.45
CA VAL A 443 -49.05 3.72 -22.87
C VAL A 443 -50.38 3.03 -23.12
N LYS A 444 -51.33 3.19 -22.19
CA LYS A 444 -52.75 2.83 -22.38
C LYS A 444 -53.36 3.61 -23.51
N LYS A 445 -53.61 2.98 -24.66
CA LYS A 445 -54.52 3.45 -25.71
C LYS A 445 -55.97 3.26 -25.22
N THR A 446 -56.57 4.31 -24.76
CA THR A 446 -58.04 4.37 -24.63
C THR A 446 -58.68 4.54 -26.00
N GLY A 447 -59.35 3.48 -26.45
CA GLY A 447 -60.17 3.50 -27.64
C GLY A 447 -61.45 4.26 -27.38
N ASN A 448 -61.72 5.28 -28.19
CA ASN A 448 -63.04 5.85 -28.29
C ASN A 448 -63.62 5.56 -29.68
N ARG A 449 -64.72 4.80 -29.68
CA ARG A 449 -65.56 4.48 -30.83
C ARG A 449 -66.64 5.56 -30.97
N THR A 450 -66.65 6.28 -32.07
CA THR A 450 -67.88 6.91 -32.60
C THR A 450 -67.79 7.02 -34.12
N ARG A 451 -68.59 6.30 -34.75
CA ARG A 451 -69.58 6.26 -35.81
C ARG A 451 -69.56 7.44 -36.80
N ALA A 452 -69.37 7.01 -38.04
CA ALA A 452 -70.02 7.40 -39.29
C ALA A 452 -70.48 8.84 -39.56
N GLY A 453 -70.03 9.34 -40.69
CA GLY A 453 -70.59 10.51 -41.37
C GLY A 453 -69.98 10.71 -42.74
N SER A 454 -70.70 10.22 -43.78
CA SER A 454 -70.47 10.38 -45.22
C SER A 454 -70.50 11.83 -45.65
N SER A 455 -69.65 12.28 -46.55
CA SER A 455 -69.99 12.91 -47.86
C SER A 455 -68.79 13.55 -48.54
N ARG A 456 -68.45 13.07 -49.69
CA ARG A 456 -68.45 13.66 -51.03
C ARG A 456 -67.85 15.10 -51.16
N ARG A 457 -66.93 15.11 -52.04
CA ARG A 457 -66.73 15.97 -53.25
C ARG A 457 -65.53 16.95 -53.28
N ARG A 458 -64.73 16.57 -54.25
CA ARG A 458 -64.22 17.37 -55.42
C ARG A 458 -63.01 18.30 -55.20
N ARG A 459 -62.12 17.94 -56.06
CA ARG A 459 -61.05 18.79 -56.66
C ARG A 459 -61.58 20.05 -57.36
N PRO A 460 -60.77 20.95 -57.76
CA PRO A 460 -59.55 20.77 -58.50
C PRO A 460 -58.26 21.11 -57.74
#